data_db4ffffce669bbe8df0dd24971ca32ca
#
_entry.id   db4ffffce669bbe8df0dd24971ca32ca
#
_cell.length_a   1.000
_cell.length_b   1.000
_cell.length_c   1.000
_cell.angle_alpha   90.00
_cell.angle_beta   90.00
_cell.angle_gamma   90.00
#
_symmetry.space_group_name_H-M   'P 1'
#
loop_
_entity.id
_entity.type
_entity.pdbx_description
1 polymer ?
#
loop_
_entity_poly.entity_id
_entity_poly.type
_entity_poly.pdbx_seq_one_letter_code
_entity_poly.pdbx_strand_id
1 'polypeptide(L)'
;MSNLLLSKIGHVISEFPMAFKQTKEVKLFMTLLVKNEEGMLEENLQFHKAMGVDGFIITDNNSTDSTPDIIRKYKQKGWIKEVIEEKATNYEQKDWVDRMIWKAKTIYKADWIINADADELWYAPTGNLKDELYATNANVLNCEMRSVYPEEEKPFWQWDKTVKAVTEPEKYDLSLYSLFERQNKKVIHRTAGYLQISMGNHKVTMFPQKSADSHIHVY
;
A
#
# COMPACT_ATOMS: atom_id res chain seq x y z
N MET A 1 8.73 12.88 -24.91
CA MET A 1 8.88 11.96 -23.76
C MET A 1 10.08 12.41 -22.96
N SER A 2 9.94 12.57 -21.63
CA SER A 2 11.07 13.02 -20.80
C SER A 2 12.15 11.93 -20.73
N ASN A 3 13.41 12.32 -20.58
CA ASN A 3 14.54 11.39 -20.40
C ASN A 3 14.31 10.42 -19.23
N LEU A 4 13.56 10.85 -18.21
CA LEU A 4 13.17 10.03 -17.07
C LEU A 4 12.24 8.87 -17.47
N LEU A 5 11.27 9.09 -18.36
CA LEU A 5 10.37 8.03 -18.82
C LEU A 5 11.12 7.00 -19.67
N LEU A 6 12.02 7.45 -20.55
CA LEU A 6 12.85 6.54 -21.35
C LEU A 6 13.78 5.68 -20.48
N SER A 7 14.37 6.27 -19.43
CA SER A 7 15.17 5.53 -18.45
C SER A 7 14.35 4.47 -17.71
N LYS A 8 13.13 4.81 -17.27
CA LYS A 8 12.21 3.86 -16.62
C LYS A 8 11.86 2.70 -17.55
N ILE A 9 11.55 2.97 -18.83
CA ILE A 9 11.20 1.95 -19.82
C ILE A 9 12.38 0.99 -20.08
N GLY A 10 13.59 1.51 -20.26
CA GLY A 10 14.79 0.69 -20.46
C GLY A 10 15.05 -0.25 -19.27
N HIS A 11 14.86 0.25 -18.07
CA HIS A 11 15.02 -0.53 -16.84
C HIS A 11 13.97 -1.65 -16.72
N VAL A 12 12.71 -1.34 -17.02
CA VAL A 12 11.60 -2.30 -16.99
C VAL A 12 11.78 -3.43 -18.03
N ILE A 13 12.27 -3.11 -19.22
CA ILE A 13 12.54 -4.14 -20.25
C ILE A 13 13.62 -5.13 -19.78
N SER A 14 14.67 -4.65 -19.11
CA SER A 14 15.72 -5.52 -18.56
C SER A 14 15.23 -6.44 -17.45
N GLU A 15 14.14 -6.10 -16.78
CA GLU A 15 13.51 -6.86 -15.69
C GLU A 15 12.47 -7.88 -16.14
N PHE A 16 12.14 -7.92 -17.43
CA PHE A 16 11.11 -8.81 -17.96
C PHE A 16 11.22 -10.26 -17.47
N PRO A 17 12.41 -10.89 -17.41
CA PRO A 17 12.55 -12.25 -16.89
C PRO A 17 12.22 -12.38 -15.40
N MET A 18 12.31 -11.28 -14.64
CA MET A 18 12.08 -11.27 -13.19
C MET A 18 10.64 -10.93 -12.81
N ALA A 19 9.86 -10.37 -13.73
CA ALA A 19 8.50 -9.90 -13.47
C ALA A 19 7.54 -11.01 -12.94
N PHE A 20 7.84 -12.28 -13.25
CA PHE A 20 7.05 -13.45 -12.85
C PHE A 20 7.86 -14.51 -12.11
N LYS A 21 9.12 -14.21 -11.74
CA LYS A 21 9.97 -15.16 -11.05
C LYS A 21 9.43 -15.42 -9.65
N GLN A 22 9.03 -16.66 -9.37
CA GLN A 22 8.78 -17.09 -8.01
C GLN A 22 10.11 -17.22 -7.26
N THR A 23 10.18 -16.58 -6.10
CA THR A 23 11.35 -16.67 -5.21
C THR A 23 10.94 -17.38 -3.92
N LYS A 24 11.85 -18.16 -3.33
CA LYS A 24 11.62 -18.84 -2.05
C LYS A 24 11.56 -17.85 -0.87
N GLU A 25 12.11 -16.67 -1.06
CA GLU A 25 12.07 -15.58 -0.10
C GLU A 25 11.51 -14.36 -0.80
N VAL A 26 10.45 -13.77 -0.23
CA VAL A 26 9.82 -12.55 -0.71
C VAL A 26 10.14 -11.43 0.26
N LYS A 27 10.67 -10.34 -0.27
CA LYS A 27 10.89 -9.11 0.46
C LYS A 27 9.73 -8.15 0.20
N LEU A 28 8.84 -8.03 1.19
CA LEU A 28 7.64 -7.20 1.13
C LEU A 28 7.89 -5.86 1.84
N PHE A 29 7.71 -4.76 1.11
CA PHE A 29 7.76 -3.42 1.67
C PHE A 29 6.38 -2.75 1.65
N MET A 30 6.19 -1.83 2.60
CA MET A 30 5.02 -0.96 2.62
C MET A 30 5.47 0.50 2.54
N THR A 31 4.77 1.29 1.71
CA THR A 31 4.93 2.74 1.65
C THR A 31 3.73 3.41 2.29
N LEU A 32 3.98 4.44 3.09
CA LEU A 32 2.96 5.24 3.78
C LEU A 32 3.21 6.73 3.51
N LEU A 33 2.17 7.42 3.05
CA LEU A 33 2.15 8.87 3.01
C LEU A 33 1.29 9.35 4.19
N VAL A 34 1.90 10.08 5.12
CA VAL A 34 1.27 10.43 6.39
C VAL A 34 1.24 11.94 6.61
N LYS A 35 0.19 12.39 7.31
CA LYS A 35 0.06 13.76 7.82
C LYS A 35 -0.87 13.77 9.02
N ASN A 36 -0.33 14.01 10.22
CA ASN A 36 -1.08 14.03 11.48
C ASN A 36 -1.83 12.71 11.75
N GLU A 37 -1.08 11.60 11.80
CA GLU A 37 -1.58 10.25 11.96
C GLU A 37 -1.19 9.65 13.33
N GLU A 38 -1.04 10.50 14.38
CA GLU A 38 -0.62 10.05 15.71
C GLU A 38 -1.54 8.98 16.32
N GLY A 39 -2.84 9.00 15.94
CA GLY A 39 -3.84 8.06 16.45
C GLY A 39 -3.85 6.68 15.78
N MET A 40 -3.14 6.49 14.66
CA MET A 40 -3.23 5.26 13.85
C MET A 40 -1.88 4.68 13.44
N LEU A 41 -0.88 5.52 13.24
CA LEU A 41 0.39 5.11 12.62
C LEU A 41 1.12 4.03 13.43
N GLU A 42 1.10 4.09 14.75
CA GLU A 42 1.81 3.12 15.59
C GLU A 42 1.22 1.73 15.44
N GLU A 43 -0.09 1.61 15.52
CA GLU A 43 -0.85 0.36 15.38
C GLU A 43 -0.72 -0.18 13.96
N ASN A 44 -0.79 0.68 12.93
CA ASN A 44 -0.58 0.31 11.55
C ASN A 44 0.78 -0.36 11.35
N LEU A 45 1.85 0.25 11.85
CA LEU A 45 3.22 -0.29 11.74
C LEU A 45 3.36 -1.63 12.48
N GLN A 46 2.78 -1.76 13.68
CA GLN A 46 2.84 -2.99 14.47
C GLN A 46 2.06 -4.12 13.79
N PHE A 47 0.85 -3.83 13.34
CA PHE A 47 -0.02 -4.78 12.65
C PHE A 47 0.66 -5.33 11.39
N HIS A 48 1.14 -4.45 10.51
CA HIS A 48 1.75 -4.89 9.26
C HIS A 48 3.10 -5.55 9.46
N LYS A 49 3.82 -5.19 10.50
CA LYS A 49 5.03 -5.93 10.88
C LYS A 49 4.70 -7.36 11.29
N ALA A 50 3.63 -7.57 12.04
CA ALA A 50 3.13 -8.89 12.41
C ALA A 50 2.61 -9.67 11.18
N MET A 51 1.98 -8.98 10.20
CA MET A 51 1.52 -9.54 8.94
C MET A 51 2.65 -9.84 7.93
N GLY A 52 3.93 -9.68 8.30
CA GLY A 52 5.07 -10.10 7.50
C GLY A 52 5.74 -9.02 6.64
N VAL A 53 5.41 -7.73 6.83
CA VAL A 53 6.12 -6.62 6.16
C VAL A 53 7.55 -6.53 6.67
N ASP A 54 8.53 -6.53 5.76
CA ASP A 54 9.96 -6.50 6.09
C ASP A 54 10.46 -5.10 6.42
N GLY A 55 9.92 -4.09 5.75
CA GLY A 55 10.32 -2.71 5.95
C GLY A 55 9.31 -1.69 5.46
N PHE A 56 9.37 -0.51 6.06
CA PHE A 56 8.51 0.62 5.74
C PHE A 56 9.32 1.76 5.13
N ILE A 57 8.71 2.48 4.18
CA ILE A 57 9.18 3.77 3.68
C ILE A 57 8.06 4.77 3.90
N ILE A 58 8.35 5.86 4.58
CA ILE A 58 7.35 6.85 4.98
C ILE A 58 7.69 8.20 4.38
N THR A 59 6.71 8.84 3.77
CA THR A 59 6.73 10.27 3.48
C THR A 59 5.86 11.00 4.49
N ASP A 60 6.46 11.86 5.31
CA ASP A 60 5.76 12.76 6.23
C ASP A 60 5.51 14.11 5.57
N ASN A 61 4.24 14.46 5.37
CA ASN A 61 3.84 15.74 4.78
C ASN A 61 3.56 16.78 5.87
N ASN A 62 4.62 17.29 6.49
CA ASN A 62 4.55 18.35 7.49
C ASN A 62 3.58 18.04 8.66
N SER A 63 3.69 16.88 9.29
CA SER A 63 2.94 16.57 10.51
C SER A 63 3.33 17.52 11.65
N THR A 64 2.33 17.94 12.42
CA THR A 64 2.48 18.89 13.54
C THR A 64 2.07 18.29 14.89
N ASP A 65 1.57 17.06 14.88
CA ASP A 65 1.22 16.23 16.04
C ASP A 65 2.39 15.32 16.45
N SER A 66 2.13 14.21 17.16
CA SER A 66 3.14 13.25 17.59
C SER A 66 3.59 12.26 16.49
N THR A 67 3.09 12.36 15.26
CA THR A 67 3.49 11.50 14.12
C THR A 67 5.01 11.43 13.92
N PRO A 68 5.78 12.54 13.94
CA PRO A 68 7.24 12.49 13.80
C PRO A 68 7.94 11.72 14.92
N ASP A 69 7.40 11.71 16.14
CA ASP A 69 7.97 10.95 17.25
C ASP A 69 7.75 9.46 17.09
N ILE A 70 6.58 9.03 16.61
CA ILE A 70 6.29 7.65 16.25
C ILE A 70 7.25 7.19 15.14
N ILE A 71 7.40 7.98 14.08
CA ILE A 71 8.33 7.69 12.96
C ILE A 71 9.75 7.50 13.49
N ARG A 72 10.24 8.40 14.35
CA ARG A 72 11.59 8.32 14.96
C ARG A 72 11.77 7.04 15.76
N LYS A 73 10.79 6.68 16.62
CA LYS A 73 10.76 5.45 17.42
C LYS A 73 10.93 4.21 16.55
N TYR A 74 10.16 4.08 15.48
CA TYR A 74 10.19 2.89 14.61
C TYR A 74 11.36 2.89 13.61
N LYS A 75 11.91 4.05 13.29
CA LYS A 75 13.18 4.14 12.57
C LYS A 75 14.34 3.63 13.42
N GLN A 76 14.39 3.99 14.70
CA GLN A 76 15.40 3.48 15.66
C GLN A 76 15.29 1.96 15.85
N LYS A 77 14.06 1.39 15.83
CA LYS A 77 13.84 -0.07 15.82
C LYS A 77 14.25 -0.76 14.51
N GLY A 78 14.62 0.01 13.48
CA GLY A 78 15.00 -0.50 12.16
C GLY A 78 13.83 -1.04 11.33
N TRP A 79 12.58 -0.76 11.70
CA TRP A 79 11.40 -1.13 10.92
C TRP A 79 11.20 -0.16 9.76
N ILE A 80 11.24 1.15 10.02
CA ILE A 80 11.23 2.18 8.98
C ILE A 80 12.64 2.29 8.41
N LYS A 81 12.77 2.03 7.13
CA LYS A 81 14.05 2.06 6.41
C LYS A 81 14.37 3.46 5.88
N GLU A 82 13.35 4.17 5.44
CA GLU A 82 13.48 5.51 4.87
C GLU A 82 12.38 6.43 5.39
N VAL A 83 12.74 7.66 5.69
CA VAL A 83 11.81 8.76 5.99
C VAL A 83 12.08 9.87 5.01
N ILE A 84 11.05 10.37 4.36
CA ILE A 84 11.10 11.50 3.43
C ILE A 84 10.26 12.61 4.05
N GLU A 85 10.89 13.73 4.38
CA GLU A 85 10.19 14.93 4.82
C GLU A 85 9.72 15.70 3.58
N GLU A 86 8.40 15.80 3.40
CA GLU A 86 7.82 16.52 2.28
C GLU A 86 7.29 17.87 2.75
N LYS A 87 7.91 18.95 2.28
CA LYS A 87 7.58 20.33 2.66
C LYS A 87 6.66 21.02 1.67
N ALA A 88 6.34 20.38 0.56
CA ALA A 88 5.48 20.96 -0.45
C ALA A 88 4.06 21.14 0.08
N THR A 89 3.45 22.28 -0.24
CA THR A 89 2.08 22.62 0.14
C THR A 89 1.05 22.16 -0.89
N ASN A 90 1.49 21.91 -2.14
CA ASN A 90 0.70 21.28 -3.18
C ASN A 90 0.68 19.78 -2.96
N TYR A 91 -0.52 19.17 -3.02
CA TYR A 91 -0.69 17.75 -2.79
C TYR A 91 -0.41 16.94 -4.07
N GLU A 92 0.82 16.42 -4.18
CA GLU A 92 1.28 15.60 -5.32
C GLU A 92 1.45 14.13 -4.91
N GLN A 93 0.40 13.54 -4.34
CA GLN A 93 0.40 12.17 -3.80
C GLN A 93 1.06 11.16 -4.73
N LYS A 94 0.69 11.19 -6.01
CA LYS A 94 1.20 10.23 -7.00
C LYS A 94 2.73 10.26 -7.10
N ASP A 95 3.34 11.44 -7.17
CA ASP A 95 4.78 11.58 -7.34
C ASP A 95 5.53 11.21 -6.06
N TRP A 96 4.93 11.49 -4.91
CA TRP A 96 5.51 11.12 -3.61
C TRP A 96 5.49 9.61 -3.39
N VAL A 97 4.37 8.95 -3.74
CA VAL A 97 4.26 7.49 -3.68
C VAL A 97 5.20 6.83 -4.71
N ASP A 98 5.24 7.32 -5.95
CA ASP A 98 6.15 6.82 -7.00
C ASP A 98 7.62 6.89 -6.53
N ARG A 99 8.02 7.98 -5.90
CA ARG A 99 9.36 8.15 -5.31
C ARG A 99 9.68 7.09 -4.23
N MET A 100 8.71 6.78 -3.36
CA MET A 100 8.87 5.74 -2.34
C MET A 100 9.01 4.35 -2.97
N ILE A 101 8.19 4.03 -3.98
CA ILE A 101 8.25 2.77 -4.72
C ILE A 101 9.62 2.58 -5.37
N TRP A 102 10.14 3.62 -6.03
CA TRP A 102 11.46 3.57 -6.65
C TRP A 102 12.58 3.38 -5.63
N LYS A 103 12.50 3.98 -4.45
CA LYS A 103 13.46 3.73 -3.36
C LYS A 103 13.37 2.30 -2.84
N ALA A 104 12.17 1.78 -2.59
CA ALA A 104 11.97 0.40 -2.19
C ALA A 104 12.59 -0.58 -3.19
N LYS A 105 12.36 -0.36 -4.48
CA LYS A 105 12.90 -1.16 -5.58
C LYS A 105 14.42 -1.08 -5.69
N THR A 106 14.96 0.13 -5.80
CA THR A 106 16.36 0.33 -6.21
C THR A 106 17.34 0.26 -5.05
N ILE A 107 16.98 0.78 -3.88
CA ILE A 107 17.85 0.83 -2.70
C ILE A 107 17.64 -0.41 -1.83
N TYR A 108 16.39 -0.72 -1.50
CA TYR A 108 16.07 -1.77 -0.54
C TYR A 108 15.83 -3.13 -1.16
N LYS A 109 15.77 -3.21 -2.51
CA LYS A 109 15.58 -4.45 -3.28
C LYS A 109 14.33 -5.20 -2.84
N ALA A 110 13.25 -4.46 -2.63
CA ALA A 110 11.94 -5.03 -2.36
C ALA A 110 11.44 -5.80 -3.59
N ASP A 111 10.84 -6.99 -3.37
CA ASP A 111 10.23 -7.78 -4.43
C ASP A 111 8.79 -7.33 -4.68
N TRP A 112 8.08 -7.02 -3.59
CA TRP A 112 6.68 -6.63 -3.59
C TRP A 112 6.45 -5.38 -2.75
N ILE A 113 5.44 -4.61 -3.13
CA ILE A 113 5.06 -3.35 -2.45
C ILE A 113 3.57 -3.30 -2.21
N ILE A 114 3.24 -2.81 -1.03
CA ILE A 114 1.93 -2.28 -0.66
C ILE A 114 2.07 -0.77 -0.53
N ASN A 115 1.17 -0.03 -1.18
CA ASN A 115 1.04 1.41 -0.97
C ASN A 115 -0.26 1.64 -0.19
N ALA A 116 -0.14 2.00 1.07
CA ALA A 116 -1.25 2.12 2.00
C ALA A 116 -1.40 3.54 2.54
N ASP A 117 -2.62 3.87 2.94
CA ASP A 117 -2.92 5.00 3.81
C ASP A 117 -2.77 4.55 5.28
N ALA A 118 -2.58 5.47 6.23
CA ALA A 118 -2.28 5.11 7.61
C ALA A 118 -3.45 4.43 8.34
N ASP A 119 -4.66 4.66 7.85
CA ASP A 119 -5.92 4.10 8.35
C ASP A 119 -6.31 2.77 7.70
N GLU A 120 -5.44 2.19 6.86
CA GLU A 120 -5.70 0.92 6.20
C GLU A 120 -4.95 -0.24 6.86
N LEU A 121 -5.69 -1.31 7.18
CA LEU A 121 -5.14 -2.55 7.70
C LEU A 121 -5.27 -3.67 6.66
N TRP A 122 -4.14 -4.12 6.12
CA TRP A 122 -4.06 -5.16 5.10
C TRP A 122 -3.94 -6.53 5.76
N TYR A 123 -5.02 -7.28 5.74
CA TYR A 123 -5.18 -8.54 6.47
C TYR A 123 -5.15 -9.74 5.52
N ALA A 124 -4.27 -10.69 5.81
CA ALA A 124 -4.26 -12.00 5.17
C ALA A 124 -4.92 -13.03 6.13
N PRO A 125 -5.92 -13.82 5.67
CA PRO A 125 -6.55 -14.85 6.50
C PRO A 125 -5.57 -15.89 7.05
N THR A 126 -4.44 -16.11 6.38
CA THR A 126 -3.37 -17.03 6.84
C THR A 126 -2.53 -16.44 7.98
N GLY A 127 -2.67 -15.15 8.30
CA GLY A 127 -1.84 -14.44 9.27
C GLY A 127 -0.52 -13.92 8.69
N ASN A 128 -0.24 -14.13 7.40
CA ASN A 128 0.96 -13.62 6.75
C ASN A 128 0.68 -13.23 5.29
N LEU A 129 0.88 -11.96 4.95
CA LEU A 129 0.67 -11.44 3.61
C LEU A 129 1.54 -12.14 2.55
N LYS A 130 2.71 -12.62 2.94
CA LYS A 130 3.65 -13.26 2.01
C LYS A 130 3.17 -14.61 1.48
N ASP A 131 2.24 -15.28 2.17
CA ASP A 131 1.73 -16.59 1.73
C ASP A 131 1.06 -16.49 0.36
N GLU A 132 0.27 -15.42 0.14
CA GLU A 132 -0.32 -15.14 -1.17
C GLU A 132 0.74 -14.77 -2.23
N LEU A 133 1.79 -14.06 -1.81
CA LEU A 133 2.86 -13.61 -2.70
C LEU A 133 3.75 -14.77 -3.18
N TYR A 134 3.91 -15.81 -2.35
CA TYR A 134 4.62 -17.03 -2.74
C TYR A 134 3.81 -17.88 -3.71
N ALA A 135 2.51 -17.94 -3.51
CA ALA A 135 1.63 -18.83 -4.27
C ALA A 135 1.30 -18.30 -5.67
N THR A 136 1.40 -16.98 -5.90
CA THR A 136 0.93 -16.37 -7.14
C THR A 136 1.97 -16.38 -8.25
N ASN A 137 1.49 -16.57 -9.49
CA ASN A 137 2.24 -16.30 -10.72
C ASN A 137 1.85 -14.94 -11.38
N ALA A 138 1.05 -14.13 -10.69
CA ALA A 138 0.74 -12.76 -11.09
C ALA A 138 1.83 -11.79 -10.59
N ASN A 139 1.82 -10.57 -11.09
CA ASN A 139 2.65 -9.48 -10.57
C ASN A 139 1.84 -8.32 -10.01
N VAL A 140 0.51 -8.43 -10.07
CA VAL A 140 -0.45 -7.52 -9.41
C VAL A 140 -1.52 -8.37 -8.75
N LEU A 141 -1.75 -8.16 -7.46
CA LEU A 141 -2.84 -8.76 -6.71
C LEU A 141 -3.87 -7.69 -6.38
N ASN A 142 -5.13 -7.94 -6.76
CA ASN A 142 -6.25 -7.09 -6.41
C ASN A 142 -6.80 -7.52 -5.05
N CYS A 143 -6.82 -6.61 -4.09
CA CYS A 143 -7.29 -6.82 -2.73
C CYS A 143 -8.60 -6.05 -2.52
N GLU A 144 -9.60 -6.72 -2.00
CA GLU A 144 -10.90 -6.12 -1.72
C GLU A 144 -10.80 -5.16 -0.54
N MET A 145 -11.33 -3.95 -0.70
CA MET A 145 -11.50 -3.00 0.41
C MET A 145 -12.80 -3.27 1.15
N ARG A 146 -12.76 -3.16 2.46
CA ARG A 146 -13.89 -3.34 3.38
C ARG A 146 -13.88 -2.23 4.41
N SER A 147 -14.78 -1.27 4.27
CA SER A 147 -14.92 -0.25 5.30
C SER A 147 -15.59 -0.82 6.55
N VAL A 148 -15.13 -0.36 7.71
CA VAL A 148 -15.70 -0.71 9.00
C VAL A 148 -16.40 0.49 9.63
N TYR A 149 -17.42 0.23 10.45
CA TYR A 149 -18.08 1.27 11.23
C TYR A 149 -17.28 1.57 12.50
N PRO A 150 -17.09 2.85 12.84
CA PRO A 150 -16.58 3.24 14.14
C PRO A 150 -17.45 2.69 15.28
N GLU A 151 -16.82 2.08 16.27
CA GLU A 151 -17.44 1.60 17.50
C GLU A 151 -16.83 2.37 18.65
N GLU A 152 -17.58 3.33 19.23
CA GLU A 152 -17.07 4.32 20.21
C GLU A 152 -16.42 3.69 21.46
N GLU A 153 -16.85 2.48 21.85
CA GLU A 153 -16.35 1.77 23.03
C GLU A 153 -15.12 0.89 22.73
N LYS A 154 -14.71 0.79 21.47
CA LYS A 154 -13.59 -0.06 21.04
C LYS A 154 -12.52 0.77 20.34
N PRO A 155 -11.23 0.44 20.55
CA PRO A 155 -10.18 0.99 19.70
C PRO A 155 -10.37 0.51 18.25
N PHE A 156 -9.95 1.30 17.26
CA PHE A 156 -10.24 1.06 15.84
C PHE A 156 -9.80 -0.34 15.34
N TRP A 157 -8.73 -0.91 15.86
CA TRP A 157 -8.27 -2.26 15.50
C TRP A 157 -9.13 -3.41 16.03
N GLN A 158 -10.17 -3.11 16.78
CA GLN A 158 -11.18 -4.06 17.28
C GLN A 158 -12.55 -3.86 16.64
N TRP A 159 -12.68 -2.92 15.70
CA TRP A 159 -13.93 -2.73 14.96
C TRP A 159 -14.16 -3.91 14.03
N ASP A 160 -15.33 -4.52 14.08
CA ASP A 160 -15.67 -5.73 13.32
C ASP A 160 -16.96 -5.60 12.47
N LYS A 161 -17.65 -4.46 12.56
CA LYS A 161 -18.86 -4.20 11.79
C LYS A 161 -18.51 -3.58 10.44
N THR A 162 -18.61 -4.39 9.38
CA THR A 162 -18.32 -3.94 8.03
C THR A 162 -19.51 -3.28 7.34
N VAL A 163 -19.23 -2.29 6.50
CA VAL A 163 -20.20 -1.71 5.57
C VAL A 163 -20.45 -2.70 4.43
N LYS A 164 -21.72 -2.93 4.12
CA LYS A 164 -22.06 -3.80 2.99
C LYS A 164 -21.78 -3.09 1.67
N ALA A 165 -20.94 -3.68 0.84
CA ALA A 165 -20.67 -3.16 -0.50
C ALA A 165 -21.91 -3.21 -1.38
N VAL A 166 -22.16 -2.14 -2.16
CA VAL A 166 -23.20 -2.10 -3.17
C VAL A 166 -22.65 -2.65 -4.49
N THR A 167 -23.17 -3.78 -4.91
CA THR A 167 -22.74 -4.47 -6.14
C THR A 167 -23.38 -3.89 -7.40
N GLU A 168 -24.54 -3.21 -7.28
CA GLU A 168 -25.30 -2.63 -8.37
C GLU A 168 -25.67 -1.18 -8.05
N PRO A 169 -24.66 -0.27 -8.02
CA PRO A 169 -24.85 1.12 -7.55
C PRO A 169 -25.87 1.91 -8.38
N GLU A 170 -26.08 1.53 -9.64
CA GLU A 170 -27.06 2.17 -10.53
C GLU A 170 -28.52 1.97 -10.13
N LYS A 171 -28.79 1.02 -9.23
CA LYS A 171 -30.14 0.76 -8.71
C LYS A 171 -30.51 1.65 -7.53
N TYR A 172 -29.58 2.44 -7.01
CA TYR A 172 -29.76 3.23 -5.80
C TYR A 172 -29.46 4.71 -6.03
N ASP A 173 -30.20 5.57 -5.36
CA ASP A 173 -29.85 6.98 -5.27
C ASP A 173 -28.64 7.13 -4.33
N LEU A 174 -27.46 7.27 -4.90
CA LEU A 174 -26.22 7.43 -4.17
C LEU A 174 -25.99 8.85 -3.64
N SER A 175 -26.97 9.73 -3.67
CA SER A 175 -26.91 11.02 -2.98
C SER A 175 -26.78 10.86 -1.46
N LEU A 176 -27.17 9.68 -0.93
CA LEU A 176 -27.03 9.27 0.47
C LEU A 176 -25.87 8.25 0.67
N TYR A 177 -24.83 8.37 -0.09
CA TYR A 177 -23.75 7.37 -0.21
C TYR A 177 -22.91 7.12 1.04
N SER A 178 -23.09 7.86 2.11
CA SER A 178 -22.44 7.53 3.39
C SER A 178 -22.84 6.18 3.98
N LEU A 179 -23.93 5.59 3.49
CA LEU A 179 -24.42 4.27 3.92
C LEU A 179 -24.04 3.14 2.94
N PHE A 180 -23.47 3.46 1.77
CA PHE A 180 -23.19 2.48 0.73
C PHE A 180 -21.76 2.62 0.26
N GLU A 181 -21.05 1.51 0.24
CA GLU A 181 -19.71 1.44 -0.31
C GLU A 181 -19.74 0.87 -1.72
N ARG A 182 -19.02 1.51 -2.64
CA ARG A 182 -18.70 0.90 -3.92
C ARG A 182 -17.66 -0.19 -3.67
N GLN A 183 -17.81 -1.32 -4.34
CA GLN A 183 -16.78 -2.35 -4.31
C GLN A 183 -15.47 -1.78 -4.89
N ASN A 184 -14.58 -1.38 -4.00
CA ASN A 184 -13.27 -0.85 -4.36
C ASN A 184 -12.21 -1.92 -4.14
N LYS A 185 -11.12 -1.82 -4.92
CA LYS A 185 -9.95 -2.68 -4.77
C LYS A 185 -8.72 -1.81 -4.66
N LYS A 186 -7.78 -2.24 -3.82
CA LYS A 186 -6.41 -1.76 -3.83
C LYS A 186 -5.47 -2.85 -4.34
N VAL A 187 -4.21 -2.51 -4.60
CA VAL A 187 -3.29 -3.45 -5.24
C VAL A 187 -2.02 -3.65 -4.45
N ILE A 188 -1.59 -4.92 -4.38
CA ILE A 188 -0.20 -5.28 -4.05
C ILE A 188 0.49 -5.59 -5.38
N HIS A 189 1.69 -5.09 -5.59
CA HIS A 189 2.37 -5.32 -6.86
C HIS A 189 3.86 -5.64 -6.70
N ARG A 190 4.41 -6.35 -7.68
CA ARG A 190 5.86 -6.53 -7.77
C ARG A 190 6.55 -5.21 -8.10
N THR A 191 7.81 -5.10 -7.71
CA THR A 191 8.65 -3.97 -8.11
C THR A 191 9.20 -4.15 -9.52
N ALA A 192 9.50 -5.39 -9.92
CA ALA A 192 9.93 -5.71 -11.28
C ALA A 192 8.79 -5.46 -12.27
N GLY A 193 9.06 -4.69 -13.31
CA GLY A 193 8.06 -4.28 -14.29
C GLY A 193 7.22 -3.06 -13.92
N TYR A 194 7.41 -2.47 -12.75
CA TYR A 194 6.67 -1.28 -12.31
C TYR A 194 6.96 -0.05 -13.17
N LEU A 195 5.90 0.64 -13.59
CA LEU A 195 5.96 1.90 -14.36
C LEU A 195 5.40 3.08 -13.58
N GLN A 196 4.17 2.98 -13.09
CA GLN A 196 3.51 4.06 -12.35
C GLN A 196 2.33 3.56 -11.53
N ILE A 197 1.94 4.36 -10.53
CA ILE A 197 0.74 4.15 -9.72
C ILE A 197 -0.31 5.22 -10.00
N SER A 198 -1.60 4.89 -9.78
CA SER A 198 -2.69 5.87 -9.85
C SER A 198 -2.83 6.66 -8.55
N MET A 199 -3.54 7.79 -8.59
CA MET A 199 -4.04 8.45 -7.37
C MET A 199 -4.86 7.47 -6.52
N GLY A 200 -4.76 7.59 -5.20
CA GLY A 200 -5.45 6.72 -4.24
C GLY A 200 -4.95 5.28 -4.20
N ASN A 201 -3.85 4.96 -4.90
CA ASN A 201 -3.21 3.63 -4.89
C ASN A 201 -4.10 2.46 -5.38
N HIS A 202 -5.19 2.75 -6.13
CA HIS A 202 -6.14 1.74 -6.59
C HIS A 202 -5.68 0.93 -7.79
N LYS A 203 -4.77 1.48 -8.61
CA LYS A 203 -4.28 0.84 -9.84
C LYS A 203 -2.80 1.07 -10.03
N VAL A 204 -2.14 0.07 -10.59
CA VAL A 204 -0.74 0.14 -11.00
C VAL A 204 -0.63 -0.17 -12.48
N THR A 205 0.33 0.45 -13.17
CA THR A 205 0.75 0.07 -14.52
C THR A 205 2.06 -0.67 -14.46
N MET A 206 2.08 -1.86 -15.00
CA MET A 206 3.23 -2.76 -15.04
C MET A 206 3.55 -3.16 -16.47
N PHE A 207 4.78 -3.60 -16.74
CA PHE A 207 5.12 -4.23 -18.01
C PHE A 207 6.10 -5.40 -17.80
N PRO A 208 5.71 -6.62 -18.19
CA PRO A 208 4.34 -7.03 -18.53
C PRO A 208 3.43 -6.98 -17.31
N GLN A 209 2.11 -6.98 -17.51
CA GLN A 209 1.15 -7.01 -16.39
C GLN A 209 0.31 -8.27 -16.42
N LYS A 210 0.25 -8.96 -15.30
CA LYS A 210 -0.64 -10.09 -15.04
C LYS A 210 -1.26 -9.91 -13.67
N SER A 211 -2.56 -9.66 -13.63
CA SER A 211 -3.32 -9.45 -12.40
C SER A 211 -4.05 -10.72 -11.96
N ALA A 212 -4.22 -10.89 -10.67
CA ALA A 212 -5.07 -11.90 -10.04
C ALA A 212 -5.81 -11.29 -8.85
N ASP A 213 -6.97 -11.85 -8.49
CA ASP A 213 -7.63 -11.50 -7.25
C ASP A 213 -6.94 -12.22 -6.08
N SER A 214 -6.95 -11.60 -4.91
CA SER A 214 -6.32 -12.07 -3.68
C SER A 214 -7.38 -12.30 -2.60
N HIS A 215 -7.06 -13.13 -1.61
CA HIS A 215 -7.83 -13.29 -0.37
C HIS A 215 -7.41 -12.28 0.71
N ILE A 216 -6.44 -11.41 0.42
CA ILE A 216 -6.07 -10.29 1.29
C ILE A 216 -7.19 -9.24 1.22
N HIS A 217 -7.62 -8.77 2.38
CA HIS A 217 -8.59 -7.70 2.53
C HIS A 217 -7.94 -6.46 3.11
N VAL A 218 -8.45 -5.30 2.73
CA VAL A 218 -8.04 -3.99 3.25
C VAL A 218 -9.20 -3.44 4.07
N TYR A 219 -8.97 -3.21 5.35
CA TYR A 219 -9.93 -2.64 6.31
C TYR A 219 -9.56 -1.22 6.67
#